data_ed9cdf1823d160b69d6199a60aee68c2
#
_entry.id   ed9cdf1823d160b69d6199a60aee68c2
#
_cell.length_a   1.000
_cell.length_b   1.000
_cell.length_c   1.000
_cell.angle_alpha   90.00
_cell.angle_beta   90.00
_cell.angle_gamma   90.00
#
_symmetry.space_group_name_H-M   'P 1'
#
loop_
_entity.id
_entity.type
_entity.pdbx_description
1 polymer ?
#
loop_
_entity_poly.entity_id
_entity_poly.type
_entity_poly.pdbx_seq_one_letter_code
_entity_poly.pdbx_strand_id
1 'polypeptide(L)'
;MYKKILIPIDHDAPEIVERSLGVAQALANADGGAQLRLINVQPLVPVSLLGYLPPSFDEDMQKDAEKKLAEIAGKLSWPSVAPSTVVRYGAVYPEVLAEAEDWGADLIIVGSHRPGMATYLLGSSAAAIVRHAKCSVLVVRE
;
A
#
# COMPACT_ATOMS: atom_id res chain seq x y z
N MET A 1 2.70 -5.85 19.83
CA MET A 1 3.75 -6.48 19.02
C MET A 1 4.17 -5.59 17.86
N TYR A 2 3.29 -5.33 16.89
CA TYR A 2 3.62 -4.42 15.79
C TYR A 2 3.15 -3.00 16.12
N LYS A 3 4.02 -2.01 15.87
CA LYS A 3 3.76 -0.61 16.20
C LYS A 3 3.43 0.24 14.98
N LYS A 4 4.00 -0.09 13.82
CA LYS A 4 3.80 0.64 12.57
C LYS A 4 3.58 -0.33 11.43
N ILE A 5 2.36 -0.32 10.90
CA ILE A 5 1.92 -1.22 9.84
C ILE A 5 1.77 -0.43 8.55
N LEU A 6 2.44 -0.89 7.49
CA LEU A 6 2.36 -0.30 6.15
C LEU A 6 1.60 -1.24 5.23
N ILE A 7 0.61 -0.71 4.51
CA ILE A 7 -0.19 -1.49 3.56
C ILE A 7 -0.15 -0.83 2.19
N PRO A 8 0.45 -1.49 1.19
CA PRO A 8 0.31 -1.06 -0.20
C PRO A 8 -1.13 -1.25 -0.68
N ILE A 9 -1.67 -0.22 -1.30
CA ILE A 9 -3.03 -0.21 -1.81
C ILE A 9 -3.01 -0.28 -3.33
N ASP A 10 -3.62 -1.34 -3.87
CA ASP A 10 -3.86 -1.49 -5.29
C ASP A 10 -5.35 -1.22 -5.54
N HIS A 11 -5.66 -0.11 -6.19
CA HIS A 11 -7.05 0.28 -6.46
C HIS A 11 -7.75 -0.68 -7.41
N ASP A 12 -7.01 -1.49 -8.15
CA ASP A 12 -7.56 -2.49 -9.07
C ASP A 12 -7.93 -3.82 -8.38
N ALA A 13 -7.60 -3.95 -7.10
CA ALA A 13 -7.89 -5.15 -6.31
C ALA A 13 -8.58 -4.80 -4.98
N PRO A 14 -9.77 -4.21 -5.01
CA PRO A 14 -10.43 -3.72 -3.80
C PRO A 14 -10.74 -4.80 -2.76
N GLU A 15 -11.03 -6.02 -3.20
CA GLU A 15 -11.34 -7.13 -2.29
C GLU A 15 -10.15 -7.50 -1.42
N ILE A 16 -8.97 -7.58 -2.03
CA ILE A 16 -7.75 -7.94 -1.27
C ILE A 16 -7.32 -6.78 -0.37
N VAL A 17 -7.55 -5.55 -0.78
CA VAL A 17 -7.32 -4.37 0.03
C VAL A 17 -8.19 -4.42 1.28
N GLU A 18 -9.48 -4.67 1.13
CA GLU A 18 -10.43 -4.76 2.23
C GLU A 18 -10.02 -5.85 3.23
N ARG A 19 -9.61 -6.99 2.72
CA ARG A 19 -9.11 -8.09 3.54
C ARG A 19 -7.85 -7.73 4.32
N SER A 20 -6.91 -7.08 3.65
CA SER A 20 -5.66 -6.64 4.28
C SER A 20 -5.93 -5.62 5.40
N LEU A 21 -6.86 -4.70 5.18
CA LEU A 21 -7.27 -3.74 6.19
C LEU A 21 -7.93 -4.40 7.40
N GLY A 22 -8.75 -5.42 7.15
CA GLY A 22 -9.37 -6.20 8.24
C GLY A 22 -8.34 -6.90 9.10
N VAL A 23 -7.32 -7.49 8.49
CA VAL A 23 -6.22 -8.15 9.22
C VAL A 23 -5.45 -7.11 10.04
N ALA A 24 -5.13 -5.96 9.45
CA ALA A 24 -4.43 -4.90 10.15
C ALA A 24 -5.21 -4.41 11.37
N GLN A 25 -6.51 -4.25 11.22
CA GLN A 25 -7.38 -3.80 12.31
C GLN A 25 -7.43 -4.82 13.45
N ALA A 26 -7.50 -6.10 13.13
CA ALA A 26 -7.47 -7.16 14.13
C ALA A 26 -6.16 -7.16 14.92
N LEU A 27 -5.04 -6.99 14.22
CA LEU A 27 -3.72 -6.91 14.87
C LEU A 27 -3.60 -5.68 15.76
N ALA A 28 -4.07 -4.53 15.29
CA ALA A 28 -4.02 -3.31 16.08
C ALA A 28 -4.89 -3.39 17.34
N ASN A 29 -6.08 -3.98 17.22
CA ASN A 29 -6.98 -4.14 18.36
C ASN A 29 -6.40 -5.10 19.42
N ALA A 30 -5.72 -6.15 18.99
CA ALA A 30 -5.13 -7.13 19.91
C ALA A 30 -4.03 -6.52 20.77
N ASP A 31 -3.30 -5.54 20.26
CA ASP A 31 -2.11 -4.98 20.91
C ASP A 31 -2.34 -3.60 21.53
N GLY A 32 -3.57 -3.11 21.52
CA GLY A 32 -3.89 -1.80 22.11
C GLY A 32 -3.53 -0.61 21.25
N GLY A 33 -3.14 -0.83 20.02
CA GLY A 33 -2.96 0.24 19.05
C GLY A 33 -1.65 0.17 18.27
N ALA A 34 -1.76 0.22 16.96
CA ALA A 34 -0.65 0.38 16.04
C ALA A 34 -0.95 1.56 15.13
N GLN A 35 0.08 2.21 14.63
CA GLN A 35 -0.09 3.22 13.59
C GLN A 35 -0.22 2.51 12.24
N LEU A 36 -1.15 2.98 11.43
CA LEU A 36 -1.37 2.45 10.08
C LEU A 36 -1.01 3.51 9.05
N ARG A 37 -0.30 3.10 8.03
CA ARG A 37 -0.06 3.94 6.85
C ARG A 37 -0.43 3.19 5.58
N LEU A 38 -1.18 3.85 4.73
CA LEU A 38 -1.55 3.34 3.42
C LEU A 38 -0.65 3.98 2.37
N ILE A 39 -0.09 3.16 1.50
CA ILE A 39 0.77 3.65 0.41
C ILE A 39 0.20 3.23 -0.94
N ASN A 40 0.15 4.19 -1.86
CA ASN A 40 -0.13 3.93 -3.25
C ASN A 40 1.09 4.33 -4.09
N VAL A 41 1.57 3.43 -4.93
CA VAL A 41 2.70 3.70 -5.82
C VAL A 41 2.16 3.85 -7.23
N GLN A 42 2.37 5.03 -7.80
CA GLN A 42 1.98 5.35 -9.17
C GLN A 42 3.16 5.13 -10.11
N PRO A 43 2.92 4.62 -11.32
CA PRO A 43 4.00 4.46 -12.29
C PRO A 43 4.51 5.82 -12.76
N LEU A 44 5.80 5.89 -13.09
CA LEU A 44 6.36 7.06 -13.74
C LEU A 44 5.84 7.15 -15.17
N VAL A 45 5.49 8.37 -15.59
CA VAL A 45 5.08 8.62 -16.98
C VAL A 45 6.32 8.55 -17.88
N PRO A 46 6.28 7.75 -18.97
CA PRO A 46 7.39 7.71 -19.92
C PRO A 46 7.68 9.10 -20.51
N VAL A 47 8.96 9.44 -20.63
CA VAL A 47 9.38 10.74 -21.18
C VAL A 47 8.78 10.99 -22.56
N SER A 48 8.64 9.95 -23.38
CA SER A 48 8.04 10.04 -24.71
C SER A 48 6.58 10.51 -24.72
N LEU A 49 5.87 10.39 -23.60
CA LEU A 49 4.47 10.78 -23.50
C LEU A 49 4.28 12.18 -22.88
N LEU A 50 5.31 12.75 -22.27
CA LEU A 50 5.19 14.03 -21.55
C LEU A 50 4.70 15.18 -22.44
N GLY A 51 5.07 15.19 -23.72
CA GLY A 51 4.64 16.23 -24.67
C GLY A 51 3.17 16.15 -25.05
N TYR A 52 2.49 15.04 -24.79
CA TYR A 52 1.08 14.81 -25.13
C TYR A 52 0.13 15.00 -23.95
N LEU A 53 0.66 15.30 -22.77
CA LEU A 53 -0.12 15.41 -21.55
C LEU A 53 -0.35 16.89 -21.19
N PRO A 54 -1.48 17.20 -20.51
CA PRO A 54 -1.71 18.55 -19.99
C PRO A 54 -0.60 18.97 -19.03
N PRO A 55 -0.29 20.28 -18.93
CA PRO A 55 0.74 20.75 -17.99
C PRO A 55 0.47 20.38 -16.52
N SER A 56 -0.80 20.21 -16.13
CA SER A 56 -1.21 19.87 -14.77
C SER A 56 -1.35 18.36 -14.53
N PHE A 57 -0.94 17.53 -15.50
CA PHE A 57 -1.18 16.08 -15.43
C PHE A 57 -0.63 15.44 -14.17
N ASP A 58 0.62 15.75 -13.81
CA ASP A 58 1.26 15.19 -12.63
C ASP A 58 0.55 15.59 -11.33
N GLU A 59 0.16 16.86 -11.23
CA GLU A 59 -0.58 17.36 -10.07
C GLU A 59 -1.95 16.70 -9.96
N ASP A 60 -2.66 16.57 -11.08
CA ASP A 60 -3.98 15.95 -11.11
C ASP A 60 -3.92 14.47 -10.74
N MET A 61 -2.92 13.76 -11.25
CA MET A 61 -2.69 12.36 -10.92
C MET A 61 -2.40 12.16 -9.44
N GLN A 62 -1.55 13.02 -8.88
CA GLN A 62 -1.20 12.97 -7.46
C GLN A 62 -2.42 13.26 -6.59
N LYS A 63 -3.18 14.30 -6.90
CA LYS A 63 -4.39 14.65 -6.14
C LYS A 63 -5.43 13.54 -6.19
N ASP A 64 -5.62 12.90 -7.34
CA ASP A 64 -6.55 11.80 -7.48
C ASP A 64 -6.14 10.60 -6.63
N ALA A 65 -4.86 10.24 -6.66
CA ALA A 65 -4.33 9.14 -5.85
C ALA A 65 -4.45 9.45 -4.36
N GLU A 66 -4.10 10.65 -3.93
CA GLU A 66 -4.24 11.08 -2.54
C GLU A 66 -5.69 11.04 -2.07
N LYS A 67 -6.62 11.50 -2.92
CA LYS A 67 -8.05 11.48 -2.63
C LYS A 67 -8.57 10.08 -2.42
N LYS A 68 -8.20 9.14 -3.30
CA LYS A 68 -8.60 7.74 -3.19
C LYS A 68 -8.08 7.09 -1.91
N LEU A 69 -6.83 7.35 -1.54
CA LEU A 69 -6.27 6.86 -0.28
C LEU A 69 -6.99 7.47 0.92
N ALA A 70 -7.26 8.78 0.88
CA ALA A 70 -7.96 9.46 1.97
C ALA A 70 -9.37 8.91 2.16
N GLU A 71 -10.07 8.57 1.09
CA GLU A 71 -11.39 7.93 1.15
C GLU A 71 -11.32 6.57 1.85
N ILE A 72 -10.32 5.76 1.52
CA ILE A 72 -10.11 4.46 2.17
C ILE A 72 -9.81 4.66 3.67
N ALA A 73 -8.87 5.54 3.98
CA ALA A 73 -8.50 5.83 5.37
C ALA A 73 -9.68 6.36 6.19
N GLY A 74 -10.51 7.22 5.58
CA GLY A 74 -11.66 7.82 6.25
C GLY A 74 -12.78 6.84 6.58
N LYS A 75 -12.83 5.71 5.91
CA LYS A 75 -13.82 4.66 6.19
C LYS A 75 -13.39 3.72 7.32
N LEU A 76 -12.13 3.81 7.74
CA LEU A 76 -11.60 2.92 8.76
C LEU A 76 -11.86 3.49 10.16
N SER A 77 -12.39 2.65 11.03
CA SER A 77 -12.49 2.95 12.45
C SER A 77 -11.21 2.45 13.12
N TRP A 78 -10.26 3.37 13.34
CA TRP A 78 -8.95 3.00 13.88
C TRP A 78 -8.84 3.41 15.34
N PRO A 79 -8.34 2.53 16.23
CA PRO A 79 -8.45 2.74 17.68
C PRO A 79 -7.59 3.84 18.26
N SER A 80 -6.50 4.23 17.60
CA SER A 80 -5.60 5.24 18.16
C SER A 80 -5.51 6.48 17.26
N VAL A 81 -4.41 6.61 16.52
CA VAL A 81 -4.21 7.73 15.59
C VAL A 81 -4.81 7.39 14.23
N ALA A 82 -5.49 8.32 13.60
CA ALA A 82 -6.06 8.13 12.27
C ALA A 82 -4.98 7.63 11.29
N PRO A 83 -5.32 6.70 10.38
CA PRO A 83 -4.36 6.21 9.41
C PRO A 83 -3.77 7.33 8.54
N SER A 84 -2.46 7.30 8.31
CA SER A 84 -1.80 8.22 7.40
C SER A 84 -1.75 7.63 5.99
N THR A 85 -1.53 8.48 5.00
CA THR A 85 -1.47 8.08 3.60
C THR A 85 -0.24 8.68 2.94
N VAL A 86 0.29 7.98 1.95
CA VAL A 86 1.42 8.46 1.15
C VAL A 86 1.30 7.97 -0.28
N VAL A 87 1.61 8.82 -1.22
CA VAL A 87 1.70 8.48 -2.65
C VAL A 87 3.16 8.60 -3.07
N ARG A 88 3.69 7.57 -3.68
CA ARG A 88 5.04 7.55 -4.24
C ARG A 88 4.97 7.24 -5.73
N TYR A 89 6.03 7.55 -6.44
CA TYR A 89 6.13 7.33 -7.88
C TYR A 89 7.33 6.44 -8.19
N GLY A 90 7.12 5.45 -9.03
CA GLY A 90 8.17 4.54 -9.44
C GLY A 90 7.68 3.10 -9.53
N ALA A 91 8.57 2.15 -9.31
CA ALA A 91 8.22 0.74 -9.26
C ALA A 91 7.67 0.38 -7.86
N VAL A 92 6.70 -0.54 -7.83
CA VAL A 92 5.94 -0.81 -6.61
C VAL A 92 6.83 -1.27 -5.45
N TYR A 93 7.58 -2.38 -5.63
CA TYR A 93 8.28 -2.93 -4.47
C TYR A 93 9.43 -2.03 -3.96
N PRO A 94 10.24 -1.38 -4.80
CA PRO A 94 11.28 -0.49 -4.29
C PRO A 94 10.73 0.70 -3.52
N GLU A 95 9.62 1.28 -3.99
CA GLU A 95 9.01 2.43 -3.32
C GLU A 95 8.33 2.03 -2.02
N VAL A 96 7.68 0.87 -1.97
CA VAL A 96 7.11 0.35 -0.72
C VAL A 96 8.19 0.10 0.32
N LEU A 97 9.31 -0.52 -0.08
CA LEU A 97 10.42 -0.79 0.82
C LEU A 97 11.10 0.50 1.30
N ALA A 98 11.24 1.48 0.42
CA ALA A 98 11.80 2.78 0.79
C ALA A 98 10.91 3.48 1.83
N GLU A 99 9.59 3.46 1.62
CA GLU A 99 8.66 4.05 2.59
C GLU A 99 8.70 3.30 3.93
N ALA A 100 8.73 1.98 3.89
CA ALA A 100 8.82 1.17 5.10
C ALA A 100 10.05 1.54 5.93
N GLU A 101 11.20 1.71 5.28
CA GLU A 101 12.44 2.08 5.94
C GLU A 101 12.39 3.52 6.47
N ASP A 102 11.94 4.47 5.65
CA ASP A 102 11.86 5.88 6.01
C ASP A 102 10.89 6.13 7.17
N TRP A 103 9.76 5.47 7.16
CA TRP A 103 8.74 5.61 8.21
C TRP A 103 9.05 4.76 9.45
N GLY A 104 9.82 3.72 9.30
CA GLY A 104 10.13 2.78 10.38
C GLY A 104 9.04 1.73 10.57
N ALA A 105 8.46 1.24 9.49
CA ALA A 105 7.47 0.17 9.56
C ALA A 105 8.11 -1.10 10.13
N ASP A 106 7.39 -1.78 11.01
CA ASP A 106 7.80 -3.09 11.54
C ASP A 106 6.96 -4.24 10.97
N LEU A 107 5.91 -3.91 10.23
CA LEU A 107 5.11 -4.89 9.50
C LEU A 107 4.63 -4.30 8.18
N ILE A 108 4.77 -5.07 7.10
CA ILE A 108 4.13 -4.77 5.82
C ILE A 108 3.08 -5.85 5.58
N ILE A 109 1.85 -5.44 5.26
CA ILE A 109 0.79 -6.39 4.88
C ILE A 109 0.56 -6.25 3.39
N VAL A 110 0.78 -7.32 2.64
CA VAL A 110 0.62 -7.33 1.19
C VAL A 110 -0.42 -8.36 0.77
N GLY A 111 -1.17 -8.05 -0.28
CA GLY A 111 -2.06 -9.02 -0.90
C GLY A 111 -1.33 -9.84 -1.95
N SER A 112 -1.72 -11.10 -2.06
CA SER A 112 -1.15 -12.02 -3.06
C SER A 112 -1.94 -12.03 -4.36
N HIS A 113 -3.11 -11.42 -4.36
CA HIS A 113 -4.00 -11.47 -5.52
C HIS A 113 -3.40 -10.74 -6.72
N ARG A 114 -3.50 -11.39 -7.86
CA ARG A 114 -3.19 -10.79 -9.16
C ARG A 114 -4.16 -11.36 -10.19
N PRO A 115 -4.96 -10.52 -10.88
CA PRO A 115 -5.91 -11.00 -11.87
C PRO A 115 -5.26 -11.89 -12.93
N GLY A 116 -5.88 -13.02 -13.21
CA GLY A 116 -5.40 -13.97 -14.21
C GLY A 116 -4.33 -14.94 -13.75
N MET A 117 -3.87 -14.85 -12.50
CA MET A 117 -2.90 -15.79 -11.95
C MET A 117 -3.59 -16.86 -11.11
N ALA A 118 -2.95 -18.03 -11.02
CA ALA A 118 -3.40 -19.08 -10.12
C ALA A 118 -3.29 -18.60 -8.66
N THR A 119 -4.27 -18.97 -7.83
CA THR A 119 -4.39 -18.47 -6.47
C THR A 119 -3.24 -18.87 -5.54
N TYR A 120 -2.48 -19.91 -5.89
CA TYR A 120 -1.34 -20.36 -5.08
C TYR A 120 -0.05 -19.61 -5.40
N LEU A 121 -0.02 -18.78 -6.45
CA LEU A 121 1.17 -18.00 -6.82
C LEU A 121 1.12 -16.62 -6.17
N LEU A 122 2.29 -16.14 -5.74
CA LEU A 122 2.43 -14.76 -5.30
C LEU A 122 2.55 -13.83 -6.52
N GLY A 123 1.96 -12.65 -6.43
CA GLY A 123 2.22 -11.59 -7.39
C GLY A 123 3.70 -11.17 -7.35
N SER A 124 4.21 -10.63 -8.45
CA SER A 124 5.62 -10.24 -8.56
C SER A 124 6.04 -9.22 -7.50
N SER A 125 5.19 -8.22 -7.22
CA SER A 125 5.48 -7.20 -6.19
C SER A 125 5.46 -7.79 -4.79
N ALA A 126 4.48 -8.64 -4.48
CA ALA A 126 4.40 -9.30 -3.18
C ALA A 126 5.62 -10.20 -2.96
N ALA A 127 6.01 -10.98 -3.96
CA ALA A 127 7.19 -11.84 -3.86
C ALA A 127 8.48 -11.03 -3.63
N ALA A 128 8.64 -9.92 -4.32
CA ALA A 128 9.80 -9.05 -4.16
C ALA A 128 9.84 -8.39 -2.78
N ILE A 129 8.70 -7.94 -2.27
CA ILE A 129 8.61 -7.38 -0.93
C ILE A 129 8.99 -8.42 0.13
N VAL A 130 8.45 -9.64 0.02
CA VAL A 130 8.80 -10.74 0.95
C VAL A 130 10.29 -11.00 0.94
N ARG A 131 10.91 -11.02 -0.25
CA ARG A 131 12.33 -11.34 -0.41
C ARG A 131 13.25 -10.26 0.16
N HIS A 132 12.90 -8.98 -0.01
CA HIS A 132 13.80 -7.87 0.23
C HIS A 132 13.48 -7.03 1.48
N ALA A 133 12.33 -7.20 2.10
CA ALA A 133 11.98 -6.41 3.28
C ALA A 133 12.88 -6.74 4.46
N LYS A 134 13.20 -5.70 5.23
CA LYS A 134 13.97 -5.83 6.47
C LYS A 134 13.07 -6.03 7.69
N CYS A 135 11.78 -5.81 7.54
CA CYS A 135 10.79 -6.02 8.59
C CYS A 135 9.92 -7.25 8.28
N SER A 136 9.01 -7.57 9.19
CA SER A 136 8.05 -8.65 8.98
C SER A 136 7.12 -8.34 7.83
N VAL A 137 6.74 -9.38 7.08
CA VAL A 137 5.77 -9.27 5.98
C VAL A 137 4.70 -10.31 6.16
N LEU A 138 3.45 -9.87 6.14
CA LEU A 138 2.30 -10.76 6.18
C LEU A 138 1.64 -10.75 4.81
N VAL A 139 1.48 -11.91 4.21
CA VAL A 139 0.84 -12.06 2.90
C VAL A 139 -0.61 -12.48 3.12
N VAL A 140 -1.53 -11.66 2.63
CA VAL A 140 -2.97 -11.97 2.71
C VAL A 140 -3.41 -12.59 1.40
N ARG A 141 -3.98 -13.77 1.46
CA ARG A 141 -4.52 -14.49 0.31
C ARG A 141 -6.04 -14.35 0.25
N GLU A 142 -6.60 -14.60 -0.93
CA GLU A 142 -8.04 -14.62 -1.10
C GLU A 142 -8.74 -15.69 -0.28
#